data_510f2ca607b3a97b263ac3f16814ea85
#
_entry.id   510f2ca607b3a97b263ac3f16814ea85
#
_cell.length_a   1.000
_cell.length_b   1.000
_cell.length_c   1.000
_cell.angle_alpha   90.00
_cell.angle_beta   90.00
_cell.angle_gamma   90.00
#
_symmetry.space_group_name_H-M   'P 1'
#
loop_
_entity.id
_entity.type
_entity.pdbx_description
1 polymer ?
#
loop_
_entity_poly.entity_id
_entity_poly.type
_entity_poly.pdbx_seq_one_letter_code
_entity_poly.pdbx_strand_id
1 'polypeptide(L)'
;MDNNQTTQQTEQVQTEQTVTEQIPEVKPAQKKRRRRNSWWGVTLCVFLAIAVFASAAVGTGFLLLRNAVAGDIVHTVVEKTDVLSLEIGGSTVVEKVEEVLKSSGNETLASMSTEDIYAFAENAGLDEAMQGLLSQAQDFLAGKTDSFEITPEQIMVLVEDNKQNIYDATGYEITEEDLTQIEEALTEHTETINQATEQILADPVVKTTMTTINVAISPYIPIAAFAVTAVCILLMIPLLRRKEGVFIFSGIPVLLWGIALGVIFTLSTTITEFIISNIPMAPTMLTVARTVLGVIFEPILLAAIIAGSIGLVFIVLYIVLAIVMKKKYARAR
;
A
#
# COMPACT_ATOMS: atom_id res chain seq x y z
N MET A 1 23.29 -80.18 -78.79
CA MET A 1 24.33 -81.16 -78.46
C MET A 1 24.42 -81.15 -76.98
N ASP A 2 23.76 -82.09 -76.53
CA ASP A 2 24.16 -83.20 -75.64
C ASP A 2 24.32 -82.85 -74.17
N ASN A 3 23.36 -83.29 -73.43
CA ASN A 3 23.37 -84.49 -72.56
C ASN A 3 24.25 -84.31 -71.35
N ASN A 4 23.91 -84.56 -70.14
CA ASN A 4 23.29 -85.74 -69.55
C ASN A 4 22.87 -85.46 -68.12
N GLN A 5 21.69 -85.88 -67.77
CA GLN A 5 21.30 -86.57 -66.57
C GLN A 5 22.39 -87.17 -65.70
N THR A 6 22.25 -87.05 -64.41
CA THR A 6 22.25 -88.23 -63.55
C THR A 6 21.67 -87.90 -62.17
N THR A 7 20.66 -88.65 -61.85
CA THR A 7 20.00 -88.92 -60.57
C THR A 7 20.96 -89.38 -59.49
N GLN A 8 20.81 -88.93 -58.26
CA GLN A 8 20.88 -89.84 -57.13
C GLN A 8 20.13 -89.29 -55.93
N GLN A 9 19.12 -90.01 -55.53
CA GLN A 9 18.49 -90.11 -54.26
C GLN A 9 19.58 -90.30 -53.15
N THR A 10 19.37 -89.76 -52.00
CA THR A 10 19.29 -90.54 -50.74
C THR A 10 19.37 -89.66 -49.51
N GLU A 11 18.52 -90.01 -48.63
CA GLU A 11 18.52 -89.95 -47.16
C GLU A 11 17.98 -88.71 -46.47
N GLN A 12 16.73 -88.89 -46.06
CA GLN A 12 16.14 -88.16 -44.92
C GLN A 12 16.92 -88.46 -43.63
N VAL A 13 17.52 -87.48 -43.06
CA VAL A 13 17.84 -87.49 -41.66
C VAL A 13 16.94 -86.48 -40.95
N GLN A 14 15.97 -87.00 -40.22
CA GLN A 14 15.18 -86.25 -39.27
C GLN A 14 16.11 -85.71 -38.19
N THR A 15 16.34 -84.41 -38.24
CA THR A 15 16.95 -83.74 -37.13
C THR A 15 15.81 -83.11 -36.29
N GLU A 16 15.57 -83.73 -35.13
CA GLU A 16 14.73 -83.18 -34.06
C GLU A 16 15.12 -81.72 -33.77
N GLN A 17 14.27 -80.81 -34.13
CA GLN A 17 14.37 -79.41 -33.65
C GLN A 17 14.02 -79.39 -32.16
N THR A 18 15.00 -79.38 -31.31
CA THR A 18 14.85 -79.02 -29.88
C THR A 18 14.38 -77.60 -29.83
N VAL A 19 13.10 -77.41 -29.58
CA VAL A 19 12.51 -76.08 -29.27
C VAL A 19 13.09 -75.64 -27.90
N THR A 20 14.16 -74.91 -27.95
CA THR A 20 14.65 -74.19 -26.75
C THR A 20 13.66 -73.06 -26.45
N GLU A 21 12.77 -73.35 -25.52
CA GLU A 21 11.85 -72.39 -24.94
C GLU A 21 12.68 -71.26 -24.33
N GLN A 22 12.79 -70.12 -25.07
CA GLN A 22 13.43 -68.91 -24.54
C GLN A 22 12.55 -68.40 -23.41
N ILE A 23 12.93 -68.74 -22.18
CA ILE A 23 12.43 -68.08 -20.95
C ILE A 23 12.69 -66.59 -21.12
N PRO A 24 11.66 -65.72 -21.16
CA PRO A 24 11.87 -64.29 -21.29
C PRO A 24 12.69 -63.82 -20.07
N GLU A 25 13.89 -63.37 -20.32
CA GLU A 25 14.77 -62.77 -19.32
C GLU A 25 14.01 -61.62 -18.67
N VAL A 26 13.46 -61.87 -17.47
CA VAL A 26 12.80 -60.85 -16.65
C VAL A 26 13.87 -59.86 -16.24
N LYS A 27 14.06 -58.79 -17.04
CA LYS A 27 14.92 -57.68 -16.67
C LYS A 27 14.54 -57.25 -15.26
N PRO A 28 15.43 -57.32 -14.28
CA PRO A 28 15.15 -56.94 -12.91
C PRO A 28 14.59 -55.51 -12.95
N ALA A 29 13.34 -55.32 -12.44
CA ALA A 29 12.70 -54.07 -12.37
C ALA A 29 13.70 -53.11 -11.70
N GLN A 30 14.27 -52.18 -12.49
CA GLN A 30 15.15 -51.15 -11.98
C GLN A 30 14.37 -50.43 -10.89
N LYS A 31 14.62 -50.77 -9.63
CA LYS A 31 14.15 -49.98 -8.46
C LYS A 31 14.57 -48.55 -8.73
N LYS A 32 13.64 -47.72 -9.27
CA LYS A 32 13.85 -46.29 -9.40
C LYS A 32 14.34 -45.82 -8.05
N ARG A 33 15.67 -45.62 -7.93
CA ARG A 33 16.29 -45.06 -6.76
C ARG A 33 15.51 -43.81 -6.42
N ARG A 34 14.72 -43.85 -5.34
CA ARG A 34 14.12 -42.68 -4.76
C ARG A 34 15.24 -41.69 -4.50
N ARG A 35 15.50 -40.76 -5.44
CA ARG A 35 16.49 -39.69 -5.23
C ARG A 35 15.98 -38.94 -4.01
N ARG A 36 16.65 -39.13 -2.90
CA ARG A 36 16.49 -38.39 -1.65
C ARG A 36 16.56 -36.90 -2.01
N ASN A 37 15.58 -36.10 -1.59
CA ASN A 37 15.65 -34.64 -1.80
C ASN A 37 17.05 -34.21 -1.39
N SER A 38 17.78 -33.55 -2.29
CA SER A 38 19.07 -32.99 -1.93
C SER A 38 18.84 -32.05 -0.75
N TRP A 39 19.52 -32.23 0.35
CA TRP A 39 19.44 -31.35 1.52
C TRP A 39 19.60 -29.88 1.11
N TRP A 40 20.48 -29.63 0.17
CA TRP A 40 20.69 -28.34 -0.44
C TRP A 40 19.44 -27.73 -1.08
N GLY A 41 18.62 -28.53 -1.76
CA GLY A 41 17.36 -28.03 -2.35
C GLY A 41 16.36 -27.55 -1.30
N VAL A 42 16.26 -28.26 -0.17
CA VAL A 42 15.38 -27.86 0.94
C VAL A 42 15.91 -26.59 1.62
N THR A 43 17.23 -26.56 1.88
CA THR A 43 17.87 -25.38 2.48
C THR A 43 17.68 -24.12 1.62
N LEU A 44 17.88 -24.24 0.30
CA LEU A 44 17.66 -23.12 -0.61
C LEU A 44 16.20 -22.67 -0.64
N CYS A 45 15.23 -23.61 -0.56
CA CYS A 45 13.81 -23.25 -0.44
C CYS A 45 13.49 -22.53 0.86
N VAL A 46 14.17 -22.81 1.97
CA VAL A 46 14.01 -22.04 3.22
C VAL A 46 14.50 -20.61 3.04
N PHE A 47 15.67 -20.41 2.40
CA PHE A 47 16.16 -19.05 2.09
C PHE A 47 15.19 -18.29 1.17
N LEU A 48 14.65 -18.95 0.14
CA LEU A 48 13.66 -18.35 -0.74
C LEU A 48 12.34 -18.04 0.01
N ALA A 49 11.93 -18.86 0.98
CA ALA A 49 10.78 -18.60 1.83
C ALA A 49 10.98 -17.35 2.71
N ILE A 50 12.20 -17.16 3.25
CA ILE A 50 12.55 -15.93 3.98
C ILE A 50 12.53 -14.72 3.04
N ALA A 51 13.04 -14.87 1.81
CA ALA A 51 12.99 -13.81 0.80
C ALA A 51 11.54 -13.46 0.40
N VAL A 52 10.65 -14.45 0.28
CA VAL A 52 9.21 -14.24 0.08
C VAL A 52 8.61 -13.44 1.22
N PHE A 53 8.90 -13.80 2.47
CA PHE A 53 8.43 -13.06 3.63
C PHE A 53 8.92 -11.59 3.61
N ALA A 54 10.22 -11.39 3.43
CA ALA A 54 10.83 -10.06 3.43
C ALA A 54 10.30 -9.19 2.27
N SER A 55 10.21 -9.74 1.05
CA SER A 55 9.72 -9.00 -0.11
C SER A 55 8.22 -8.71 -0.02
N ALA A 56 7.41 -9.63 0.51
CA ALA A 56 6.00 -9.36 0.78
C ALA A 56 5.84 -8.26 1.84
N ALA A 57 6.65 -8.27 2.90
CA ALA A 57 6.65 -7.25 3.95
C ALA A 57 7.02 -5.87 3.38
N VAL A 58 8.08 -5.78 2.60
CA VAL A 58 8.51 -4.55 1.94
C VAL A 58 7.42 -4.06 0.98
N GLY A 59 6.92 -4.93 0.08
CA GLY A 59 5.89 -4.57 -0.89
C GLY A 59 4.62 -4.05 -0.24
N THR A 60 4.13 -4.73 0.80
CA THR A 60 2.93 -4.32 1.54
C THR A 60 3.19 -3.04 2.34
N GLY A 61 4.34 -2.92 3.02
CA GLY A 61 4.68 -1.73 3.80
C GLY A 61 4.72 -0.47 2.94
N PHE A 62 5.40 -0.52 1.79
CA PHE A 62 5.44 0.61 0.85
C PHE A 62 4.09 0.88 0.18
N LEU A 63 3.28 -0.15 -0.08
CA LEU A 63 1.92 0.05 -0.59
C LEU A 63 1.03 0.78 0.43
N LEU A 64 1.11 0.39 1.70
CA LEU A 64 0.38 1.05 2.79
C LEU A 64 0.86 2.50 2.98
N LEU A 65 2.18 2.73 2.99
CA LEU A 65 2.75 4.07 3.07
C LEU A 65 2.30 4.95 1.90
N ARG A 66 2.34 4.41 0.67
CA ARG A 66 1.86 5.12 -0.51
C ARG A 66 0.37 5.47 -0.37
N ASN A 67 -0.47 4.53 0.02
CA ASN A 67 -1.90 4.80 0.23
C ASN A 67 -2.13 5.82 1.35
N ALA A 68 -1.28 5.82 2.37
CA ALA A 68 -1.34 6.80 3.43
C ALA A 68 -0.97 8.21 2.95
N VAL A 69 0.03 8.37 2.10
CA VAL A 69 0.50 9.70 1.65
C VAL A 69 -0.24 10.17 0.40
N ALA A 70 -0.54 9.27 -0.56
CA ALA A 70 -1.17 9.60 -1.84
C ALA A 70 -2.67 9.30 -1.86
N GLY A 71 -3.22 8.73 -0.80
CA GLY A 71 -4.65 8.45 -0.62
C GLY A 71 -5.41 9.67 -0.10
N ASP A 72 -6.68 9.49 0.14
CA ASP A 72 -7.62 10.55 0.55
C ASP A 72 -7.57 10.83 2.08
N ILE A 73 -6.35 10.83 2.65
CA ILE A 73 -6.16 11.08 4.09
C ILE A 73 -6.65 12.46 4.46
N VAL A 74 -6.32 13.47 3.64
CA VAL A 74 -6.69 14.86 3.91
C VAL A 74 -8.20 14.98 4.02
N HIS A 75 -8.95 14.48 3.04
CA HIS A 75 -10.42 14.50 3.08
C HIS A 75 -10.96 13.82 4.34
N THR A 76 -10.44 12.64 4.68
CA THR A 76 -10.88 11.89 5.88
C THR A 76 -10.52 12.60 7.18
N VAL A 77 -9.37 13.27 7.24
CA VAL A 77 -8.96 14.04 8.42
C VAL A 77 -9.84 15.26 8.60
N VAL A 78 -10.09 16.00 7.51
CA VAL A 78 -10.93 17.20 7.54
C VAL A 78 -12.37 16.83 7.89
N GLU A 79 -12.93 15.78 7.30
CA GLU A 79 -14.30 15.31 7.62
C GLU A 79 -14.46 14.90 9.12
N LYS A 80 -13.39 14.37 9.72
CA LYS A 80 -13.39 13.91 11.13
C LYS A 80 -12.92 14.95 12.14
N THR A 81 -12.44 16.09 11.67
CA THR A 81 -11.83 17.12 12.53
C THR A 81 -12.46 18.46 12.18
N ASP A 82 -12.88 19.20 13.19
CA ASP A 82 -13.30 20.60 13.01
C ASP A 82 -12.06 21.43 12.64
N VAL A 83 -11.94 21.74 11.35
CA VAL A 83 -10.78 22.43 10.76
C VAL A 83 -10.66 23.85 11.29
N LEU A 84 -11.79 24.50 11.58
CA LEU A 84 -11.82 25.88 12.09
C LEU A 84 -11.24 25.98 13.49
N SER A 85 -11.30 24.91 14.27
CA SER A 85 -10.71 24.83 15.60
C SER A 85 -9.23 24.42 15.61
N LEU A 86 -8.62 24.12 14.44
CA LEU A 86 -7.21 23.73 14.37
C LEU A 86 -6.28 24.89 14.75
N GLU A 87 -5.32 24.60 15.63
CA GLU A 87 -4.22 25.51 15.95
C GLU A 87 -3.12 25.46 14.89
N ILE A 88 -2.86 26.58 14.23
CA ILE A 88 -1.77 26.76 13.27
C ILE A 88 -0.86 27.88 13.77
N GLY A 89 0.37 27.53 14.14
CA GLY A 89 1.32 28.53 14.62
C GLY A 89 0.95 29.19 15.98
N GLY A 90 0.16 28.48 16.80
CA GLY A 90 -0.27 28.93 18.12
C GLY A 90 -1.55 29.75 18.18
N SER A 91 -2.28 29.84 17.05
CA SER A 91 -3.61 30.44 16.95
C SER A 91 -4.54 29.50 16.18
N THR A 92 -5.84 29.49 16.51
CA THR A 92 -6.84 28.72 15.74
C THR A 92 -7.08 29.35 14.38
N VAL A 93 -7.65 28.58 13.44
CA VAL A 93 -8.04 29.10 12.13
C VAL A 93 -9.03 30.26 12.31
N VAL A 94 -10.00 30.12 13.21
CA VAL A 94 -10.96 31.20 13.54
C VAL A 94 -10.27 32.45 14.06
N GLU A 95 -9.26 32.32 14.96
CA GLU A 95 -8.48 33.47 15.43
C GLU A 95 -7.70 34.15 14.30
N LYS A 96 -7.22 33.37 13.31
CA LYS A 96 -6.59 33.94 12.11
C LYS A 96 -7.57 34.65 11.22
N VAL A 97 -8.78 34.13 11.04
CA VAL A 97 -9.86 34.83 10.34
C VAL A 97 -10.21 36.13 11.07
N GLU A 98 -10.32 36.09 12.40
CA GLU A 98 -10.54 37.27 13.22
C GLU A 98 -9.43 38.32 13.03
N GLU A 99 -8.17 37.90 12.97
CA GLU A 99 -7.04 38.79 12.72
C GLU A 99 -7.14 39.47 11.34
N VAL A 100 -7.50 38.69 10.29
CA VAL A 100 -7.72 39.22 8.94
C VAL A 100 -8.90 40.20 8.91
N LEU A 101 -10.04 39.83 9.49
CA LEU A 101 -11.21 40.71 9.53
C LEU A 101 -10.96 42.02 10.30
N LYS A 102 -10.23 41.95 11.41
CA LYS A 102 -9.81 43.13 12.17
C LYS A 102 -8.79 44.00 11.43
N SER A 103 -7.93 43.41 10.62
CA SER A 103 -6.93 44.12 9.81
C SER A 103 -7.50 44.72 8.55
N SER A 104 -8.68 44.28 8.10
CA SER A 104 -9.34 44.79 6.91
C SER A 104 -9.71 46.29 6.95
N GLY A 105 -9.69 46.89 8.17
CA GLY A 105 -10.08 48.31 8.35
C GLY A 105 -11.58 48.54 8.36
N ASN A 106 -12.40 47.53 8.23
CA ASN A 106 -13.85 47.63 8.31
C ASN A 106 -14.32 47.55 9.77
N GLU A 107 -14.88 48.64 10.29
CA GLU A 107 -15.31 48.73 11.70
C GLU A 107 -16.38 47.70 12.06
N THR A 108 -17.28 47.36 11.12
CA THR A 108 -18.35 46.38 11.35
C THR A 108 -17.80 44.98 11.45
N LEU A 109 -16.92 44.55 10.51
CA LEU A 109 -16.25 43.27 10.55
C LEU A 109 -15.32 43.14 11.76
N ALA A 110 -14.61 44.21 12.11
CA ALA A 110 -13.74 44.23 13.25
C ALA A 110 -14.47 44.13 14.61
N SER A 111 -15.76 44.48 14.63
CA SER A 111 -16.60 44.44 15.85
C SER A 111 -17.41 43.16 16.01
N MET A 112 -17.30 42.19 15.07
CA MET A 112 -17.99 40.92 15.17
C MET A 112 -17.55 40.12 16.38
N SER A 113 -18.50 39.41 17.01
CA SER A 113 -18.16 38.47 18.09
C SER A 113 -17.42 37.23 17.54
N THR A 114 -16.69 36.54 18.40
CA THR A 114 -16.01 35.28 17.97
C THR A 114 -17.01 34.23 17.45
N GLU A 115 -18.25 34.21 17.98
CA GLU A 115 -19.33 33.32 17.50
C GLU A 115 -19.79 33.71 16.10
N ASP A 116 -19.92 35.00 15.83
CA ASP A 116 -20.29 35.49 14.50
C ASP A 116 -19.16 35.26 13.48
N ILE A 117 -17.91 35.40 13.92
CA ILE A 117 -16.74 35.11 13.08
C ILE A 117 -16.67 33.61 12.76
N TYR A 118 -16.96 32.74 13.73
CA TYR A 118 -17.05 31.31 13.49
C TYR A 118 -18.14 30.98 12.47
N ALA A 119 -19.35 31.55 12.68
CA ALA A 119 -20.46 31.39 11.73
C ALA A 119 -20.13 31.96 10.34
N PHE A 120 -19.44 33.10 10.28
CA PHE A 120 -18.92 33.67 9.05
C PHE A 120 -17.96 32.69 8.34
N ALA A 121 -16.98 32.18 9.05
CA ALA A 121 -15.97 31.28 8.51
C ALA A 121 -16.60 29.97 7.97
N GLU A 122 -17.52 29.37 8.74
CA GLU A 122 -18.25 28.16 8.36
C GLU A 122 -19.13 28.42 7.11
N ASN A 123 -19.90 29.50 7.10
CA ASN A 123 -20.80 29.82 6.00
C ASN A 123 -20.11 30.45 4.78
N ALA A 124 -18.86 30.92 4.94
CA ALA A 124 -18.00 31.32 3.83
C ALA A 124 -17.37 30.13 3.09
N GLY A 125 -17.62 28.90 3.53
CA GLY A 125 -17.02 27.71 2.91
C GLY A 125 -15.52 27.57 3.18
N LEU A 126 -15.03 28.14 4.30
CA LEU A 126 -13.61 28.04 4.67
C LEU A 126 -13.16 26.60 4.94
N ASP A 127 -14.07 25.73 5.38
CA ASP A 127 -13.80 24.29 5.48
C ASP A 127 -13.43 23.68 4.13
N GLU A 128 -14.18 24.03 3.06
CA GLU A 128 -13.92 23.57 1.71
C GLU A 128 -12.62 24.15 1.15
N ALA A 129 -12.32 25.44 1.46
CA ALA A 129 -11.06 26.07 1.11
C ALA A 129 -9.88 25.35 1.77
N MET A 130 -9.97 25.09 3.05
CA MET A 130 -8.94 24.39 3.80
C MET A 130 -8.74 22.96 3.30
N GLN A 131 -9.83 22.26 2.94
CA GLN A 131 -9.73 20.96 2.26
C GLN A 131 -8.96 21.07 0.96
N GLY A 132 -9.27 22.08 0.13
CA GLY A 132 -8.57 22.34 -1.12
C GLY A 132 -7.09 22.61 -0.92
N LEU A 133 -6.73 23.46 0.04
CA LEU A 133 -5.34 23.78 0.38
C LEU A 133 -4.59 22.57 0.92
N LEU A 134 -5.19 21.81 1.83
CA LEU A 134 -4.58 20.59 2.36
C LEU A 134 -4.42 19.51 1.29
N SER A 135 -5.37 19.40 0.34
CA SER A 135 -5.24 18.51 -0.81
C SER A 135 -4.10 18.94 -1.73
N GLN A 136 -3.95 20.24 -2.00
CA GLN A 136 -2.81 20.77 -2.76
C GLN A 136 -1.48 20.50 -2.04
N ALA A 137 -1.42 20.71 -0.73
CA ALA A 137 -0.25 20.38 0.08
C ALA A 137 0.09 18.88 0.02
N GLN A 138 -0.93 18.02 0.08
CA GLN A 138 -0.77 16.58 -0.07
C GLN A 138 -0.24 16.21 -1.47
N ASP A 139 -0.77 16.79 -2.52
CA ASP A 139 -0.35 16.55 -3.90
C ASP A 139 1.10 17.03 -4.11
N PHE A 140 1.48 18.13 -3.50
CA PHE A 140 2.86 18.61 -3.48
C PHE A 140 3.78 17.64 -2.71
N LEU A 141 3.41 17.21 -1.51
CA LEU A 141 4.15 16.22 -0.74
C LEU A 141 4.25 14.87 -1.47
N ALA A 142 3.22 14.50 -2.21
CA ALA A 142 3.21 13.29 -3.05
C ALA A 142 4.00 13.46 -4.36
N GLY A 143 4.58 14.64 -4.63
CA GLY A 143 5.34 14.93 -5.85
C GLY A 143 4.49 14.94 -7.12
N LYS A 144 3.19 15.19 -7.00
CA LYS A 144 2.28 15.33 -8.13
C LYS A 144 2.29 16.75 -8.70
N THR A 145 2.66 17.74 -7.89
CA THR A 145 2.83 19.15 -8.24
C THR A 145 4.22 19.60 -7.83
N ASP A 146 4.80 20.57 -8.59
CA ASP A 146 6.15 21.08 -8.36
C ASP A 146 6.17 22.27 -7.37
N SER A 147 5.01 22.87 -7.08
CA SER A 147 4.86 24.02 -6.18
C SER A 147 3.63 23.90 -5.32
N PHE A 148 3.68 24.56 -4.18
CA PHE A 148 2.55 24.78 -3.29
C PHE A 148 2.50 26.29 -3.00
N GLU A 149 1.40 26.92 -3.37
CA GLU A 149 1.19 28.36 -3.21
C GLU A 149 -0.27 28.60 -2.84
N ILE A 150 -0.47 29.45 -1.83
CA ILE A 150 -1.80 29.89 -1.41
C ILE A 150 -2.03 31.25 -2.06
N THR A 151 -3.15 31.37 -2.81
CA THR A 151 -3.51 32.65 -3.43
C THR A 151 -4.75 33.25 -2.78
N PRO A 152 -4.81 34.60 -2.64
CA PRO A 152 -5.99 35.28 -2.11
C PRO A 152 -7.26 34.94 -2.88
N GLU A 153 -7.16 34.82 -4.21
CA GLU A 153 -8.28 34.53 -5.10
C GLU A 153 -8.98 33.22 -4.74
N GLN A 154 -8.25 32.22 -4.29
CA GLN A 154 -8.82 30.92 -3.88
C GLN A 154 -9.79 31.07 -2.70
N ILE A 155 -9.48 31.99 -1.78
CA ILE A 155 -10.31 32.27 -0.61
C ILE A 155 -11.43 33.26 -0.99
N MET A 156 -11.14 34.26 -1.80
CA MET A 156 -12.11 35.26 -2.23
C MET A 156 -13.27 34.67 -3.00
N VAL A 157 -13.02 33.75 -3.93
CA VAL A 157 -14.09 33.06 -4.69
C VAL A 157 -15.08 32.38 -3.75
N LEU A 158 -14.58 31.75 -2.65
CA LEU A 158 -15.45 31.09 -1.68
C LEU A 158 -16.32 32.09 -0.91
N VAL A 159 -15.72 33.21 -0.47
CA VAL A 159 -16.47 34.28 0.22
C VAL A 159 -17.54 34.88 -0.72
N GLU A 160 -17.16 35.09 -1.98
CA GLU A 160 -18.07 35.64 -2.99
C GLU A 160 -19.25 34.71 -3.33
N ASP A 161 -18.95 33.42 -3.54
CA ASP A 161 -19.97 32.39 -3.85
C ASP A 161 -20.89 32.13 -2.64
N ASN A 162 -20.44 32.40 -1.41
CA ASN A 162 -21.19 32.17 -0.18
C ASN A 162 -21.77 33.44 0.46
N LYS A 163 -21.75 34.60 -0.21
CA LYS A 163 -22.28 35.88 0.32
C LYS A 163 -23.67 35.74 0.94
N GLN A 164 -24.57 35.01 0.28
CA GLN A 164 -25.94 34.82 0.76
C GLN A 164 -26.00 33.96 2.03
N ASN A 165 -25.21 32.90 2.08
CA ASN A 165 -25.13 32.03 3.26
C ASN A 165 -24.58 32.78 4.46
N ILE A 166 -23.57 33.63 4.26
CA ILE A 166 -22.98 34.50 5.28
C ILE A 166 -24.05 35.50 5.80
N TYR A 167 -24.79 36.12 4.90
CA TYR A 167 -25.88 37.04 5.28
C TYR A 167 -26.96 36.31 6.11
N ASP A 168 -27.39 35.15 5.68
CA ASP A 168 -28.42 34.37 6.38
C ASP A 168 -27.97 33.94 7.79
N ALA A 169 -26.68 33.68 7.97
CA ALA A 169 -26.12 33.25 9.24
C ALA A 169 -25.81 34.43 10.20
N THR A 170 -25.27 35.54 9.68
CA THR A 170 -24.73 36.63 10.48
C THR A 170 -25.57 37.90 10.44
N GLY A 171 -26.49 38.03 9.44
CA GLY A 171 -27.22 39.25 9.14
C GLY A 171 -26.35 40.36 8.51
N TYR A 172 -25.08 40.06 8.17
CA TYR A 172 -24.15 41.01 7.58
C TYR A 172 -24.12 40.88 6.06
N GLU A 173 -24.42 41.98 5.35
CA GLU A 173 -24.38 42.05 3.89
C GLU A 173 -22.97 42.46 3.42
N ILE A 174 -22.22 41.52 2.80
CA ILE A 174 -20.90 41.77 2.25
C ILE A 174 -21.01 42.64 1.00
N THR A 175 -20.43 43.85 1.08
CA THR A 175 -20.35 44.78 -0.05
C THR A 175 -19.11 44.54 -0.91
N GLU A 176 -19.05 45.16 -2.11
CA GLU A 176 -17.86 45.13 -2.97
C GLU A 176 -16.64 45.82 -2.31
N GLU A 177 -16.90 46.81 -1.44
CA GLU A 177 -15.85 47.49 -0.68
C GLU A 177 -15.25 46.56 0.40
N ASP A 178 -16.12 45.77 1.07
CA ASP A 178 -15.67 44.76 2.05
C ASP A 178 -14.82 43.68 1.37
N LEU A 179 -15.23 43.23 0.20
CA LEU A 179 -14.44 42.23 -0.56
C LEU A 179 -13.06 42.77 -0.92
N THR A 180 -12.95 44.03 -1.37
CA THR A 180 -11.65 44.64 -1.67
C THR A 180 -10.76 44.73 -0.45
N GLN A 181 -11.33 45.12 0.71
CA GLN A 181 -10.58 45.20 1.96
C GLN A 181 -10.13 43.83 2.47
N ILE A 182 -10.98 42.82 2.33
CA ILE A 182 -10.66 41.42 2.67
C ILE A 182 -9.53 40.92 1.75
N GLU A 183 -9.62 41.19 0.44
CA GLU A 183 -8.60 40.78 -0.54
C GLU A 183 -7.22 41.40 -0.23
N GLU A 184 -7.18 42.70 0.09
CA GLU A 184 -5.94 43.40 0.49
C GLU A 184 -5.32 42.75 1.74
N ALA A 185 -6.14 42.50 2.77
CA ALA A 185 -5.68 41.86 4.00
C ALA A 185 -5.19 40.41 3.76
N LEU A 186 -5.93 39.65 2.96
CA LEU A 186 -5.53 38.28 2.57
C LEU A 186 -4.22 38.27 1.78
N THR A 187 -4.00 39.26 0.90
CA THR A 187 -2.77 39.35 0.10
C THR A 187 -1.54 39.48 1.00
N GLU A 188 -1.57 40.36 2.01
CA GLU A 188 -0.48 40.53 2.97
C GLU A 188 -0.18 39.23 3.74
N HIS A 189 -1.23 38.56 4.22
CA HIS A 189 -1.08 37.33 4.98
C HIS A 189 -0.61 36.15 4.12
N THR A 190 -1.14 35.99 2.89
CA THR A 190 -0.75 34.89 1.99
C THR A 190 0.70 35.05 1.50
N GLU A 191 1.17 36.28 1.22
CA GLU A 191 2.58 36.53 0.92
C GLU A 191 3.50 36.08 2.04
N THR A 192 3.14 36.44 3.28
CA THR A 192 3.92 36.03 4.47
C THR A 192 3.97 34.51 4.61
N ILE A 193 2.83 33.83 4.42
CA ILE A 193 2.75 32.36 4.48
C ILE A 193 3.58 31.73 3.36
N ASN A 194 3.46 32.22 2.13
CA ASN A 194 4.19 31.69 0.99
C ASN A 194 5.71 31.87 1.15
N GLN A 195 6.16 33.02 1.64
CA GLN A 195 7.58 33.26 1.95
C GLN A 195 8.09 32.30 3.04
N ALA A 196 7.33 32.11 4.12
CA ALA A 196 7.68 31.17 5.16
C ALA A 196 7.73 29.72 4.64
N THR A 197 6.79 29.36 3.78
CA THR A 197 6.73 28.05 3.12
C THR A 197 7.95 27.83 2.21
N GLU A 198 8.31 28.81 1.39
CA GLU A 198 9.52 28.75 0.55
C GLU A 198 10.80 28.56 1.37
N GLN A 199 10.91 29.28 2.50
CA GLN A 199 12.06 29.13 3.39
C GLN A 199 12.14 27.72 3.99
N ILE A 200 11.01 27.15 4.42
CA ILE A 200 10.94 25.76 4.93
C ILE A 200 11.32 24.77 3.84
N LEU A 201 10.80 24.95 2.62
CA LEU A 201 11.06 24.08 1.47
C LEU A 201 12.51 24.20 0.96
N ALA A 202 13.16 25.37 1.16
CA ALA A 202 14.56 25.56 0.84
C ALA A 202 15.50 24.83 1.80
N ASP A 203 15.04 24.43 3.00
CA ASP A 203 15.85 23.72 3.98
C ASP A 203 16.33 22.37 3.39
N PRO A 204 17.65 22.09 3.39
CA PRO A 204 18.20 20.86 2.85
C PRO A 204 17.64 19.59 3.51
N VAL A 205 17.29 19.64 4.78
CA VAL A 205 16.71 18.51 5.51
C VAL A 205 15.30 18.22 4.99
N VAL A 206 14.48 19.27 4.85
CA VAL A 206 13.12 19.18 4.32
C VAL A 206 13.16 18.65 2.89
N LYS A 207 14.01 19.21 2.03
CA LYS A 207 14.18 18.78 0.64
C LYS A 207 14.61 17.31 0.53
N THR A 208 15.55 16.88 1.38
CA THR A 208 15.98 15.48 1.43
C THR A 208 14.85 14.57 1.91
N THR A 209 14.10 14.99 2.91
CA THR A 209 12.95 14.24 3.45
C THR A 209 11.87 14.09 2.40
N MET A 210 11.50 15.16 1.69
CA MET A 210 10.52 15.11 0.60
C MET A 210 10.98 14.19 -0.53
N THR A 211 12.24 14.28 -0.96
CA THR A 211 12.80 13.37 -1.96
C THR A 211 12.71 11.91 -1.49
N THR A 212 12.99 11.65 -0.23
CA THR A 212 12.90 10.31 0.36
C THR A 212 11.46 9.81 0.38
N ILE A 213 10.51 10.66 0.77
CA ILE A 213 9.07 10.35 0.74
C ILE A 213 8.64 10.04 -0.69
N ASN A 214 8.99 10.88 -1.67
CA ASN A 214 8.64 10.68 -3.08
C ASN A 214 9.18 9.36 -3.64
N VAL A 215 10.40 8.98 -3.28
CA VAL A 215 10.95 7.66 -3.62
C VAL A 215 10.16 6.56 -2.93
N ALA A 216 9.85 6.72 -1.64
CA ALA A 216 9.14 5.71 -0.85
C ALA A 216 7.70 5.46 -1.34
N ILE A 217 6.98 6.50 -1.78
CA ILE A 217 5.61 6.38 -2.33
C ILE A 217 5.58 5.98 -3.80
N SER A 218 6.75 5.86 -4.45
CA SER A 218 6.85 5.43 -5.84
C SER A 218 6.15 4.09 -6.06
N PRO A 219 5.30 3.94 -7.09
CA PRO A 219 4.62 2.68 -7.38
C PRO A 219 5.60 1.56 -7.78
N TYR A 220 6.81 1.91 -8.18
CA TYR A 220 7.80 0.93 -8.63
C TYR A 220 8.34 0.05 -7.51
N ILE A 221 8.44 0.58 -6.28
CA ILE A 221 8.98 -0.19 -5.14
C ILE A 221 8.07 -1.37 -4.76
N PRO A 222 6.77 -1.20 -4.49
CA PRO A 222 5.90 -2.34 -4.20
C PRO A 222 5.78 -3.29 -5.39
N ILE A 223 5.74 -2.79 -6.64
CA ILE A 223 5.72 -3.64 -7.83
C ILE A 223 6.99 -4.50 -7.91
N ALA A 224 8.17 -3.91 -7.73
CA ALA A 224 9.43 -4.64 -7.72
C ALA A 224 9.48 -5.69 -6.59
N ALA A 225 9.04 -5.34 -5.38
CA ALA A 225 8.99 -6.25 -4.24
C ALA A 225 8.07 -7.45 -4.50
N PHE A 226 6.87 -7.23 -5.05
CA PHE A 226 5.97 -8.33 -5.42
C PHE A 226 6.49 -9.14 -6.61
N ALA A 227 7.20 -8.53 -7.57
CA ALA A 227 7.88 -9.25 -8.64
C ALA A 227 8.97 -10.18 -8.08
N VAL A 228 9.77 -9.70 -7.12
CA VAL A 228 10.74 -10.55 -6.40
C VAL A 228 10.06 -11.71 -5.69
N THR A 229 8.94 -11.45 -5.02
CA THR A 229 8.12 -12.50 -4.38
C THR A 229 7.72 -13.58 -5.41
N ALA A 230 7.18 -13.18 -6.56
CA ALA A 230 6.78 -14.08 -7.63
C ALA A 230 7.97 -14.88 -8.19
N VAL A 231 9.09 -14.24 -8.44
CA VAL A 231 10.33 -14.90 -8.91
C VAL A 231 10.82 -15.91 -7.88
N CYS A 232 10.84 -15.58 -6.59
CA CYS A 232 11.24 -16.53 -5.54
C CYS A 232 10.34 -17.78 -5.52
N ILE A 233 9.01 -17.60 -5.65
CA ILE A 233 8.06 -18.72 -5.73
C ILE A 233 8.32 -19.57 -6.98
N LEU A 234 8.55 -18.95 -8.13
CA LEU A 234 8.85 -19.66 -9.39
C LEU A 234 10.17 -20.44 -9.29
N LEU A 235 11.20 -19.89 -8.64
CA LEU A 235 12.48 -20.57 -8.42
C LEU A 235 12.36 -21.78 -7.48
N MET A 236 11.37 -21.83 -6.59
CA MET A 236 11.12 -23.01 -5.75
C MET A 236 10.62 -24.22 -6.57
N ILE A 237 9.96 -24.01 -7.72
CA ILE A 237 9.37 -25.09 -8.54
C ILE A 237 10.41 -26.11 -9.00
N PRO A 238 11.55 -25.73 -9.62
CA PRO A 238 12.57 -26.69 -10.04
C PRO A 238 13.38 -27.28 -8.87
N LEU A 239 13.50 -26.57 -7.74
CA LEU A 239 14.25 -26.99 -6.56
C LEU A 239 13.53 -28.09 -5.78
N LEU A 240 12.19 -28.05 -5.76
CA LEU A 240 11.38 -29.02 -5.05
C LEU A 240 11.02 -30.17 -5.96
N ARG A 241 11.45 -31.36 -5.57
CA ARG A 241 11.09 -32.59 -6.28
C ARG A 241 9.59 -32.88 -6.26
N ARG A 242 8.94 -32.49 -5.19
CA ARG A 242 7.49 -32.50 -5.02
C ARG A 242 6.97 -31.10 -5.24
N LYS A 243 6.38 -30.89 -6.40
CA LYS A 243 5.89 -29.56 -6.81
C LYS A 243 4.85 -28.99 -5.85
N GLU A 244 4.08 -29.88 -5.18
CA GLU A 244 3.14 -29.48 -4.13
C GLU A 244 3.84 -28.79 -2.94
N GLY A 245 5.12 -29.07 -2.70
CA GLY A 245 5.89 -28.40 -1.64
C GLY A 245 6.05 -26.90 -1.83
N VAL A 246 5.92 -26.36 -3.05
CA VAL A 246 5.99 -24.91 -3.30
C VAL A 246 4.92 -24.19 -2.51
N PHE A 247 3.71 -24.73 -2.46
CA PHE A 247 2.58 -24.10 -1.77
C PHE A 247 2.78 -23.97 -0.25
N ILE A 248 3.47 -24.92 0.40
CA ILE A 248 3.75 -24.79 1.84
C ILE A 248 4.90 -23.83 2.10
N PHE A 249 5.97 -23.85 1.27
CA PHE A 249 7.12 -22.95 1.43
C PHE A 249 6.79 -21.49 1.10
N SER A 250 5.79 -21.21 0.25
CA SER A 250 5.30 -19.86 0.00
C SER A 250 4.13 -19.48 0.92
N GLY A 251 3.25 -20.43 1.26
CA GLY A 251 2.06 -20.19 2.06
C GLY A 251 2.35 -19.83 3.51
N ILE A 252 3.31 -20.51 4.14
CA ILE A 252 3.69 -20.22 5.53
C ILE A 252 4.23 -18.79 5.70
N PRO A 253 5.21 -18.31 4.90
CA PRO A 253 5.69 -16.93 5.00
C PRO A 253 4.60 -15.89 4.81
N VAL A 254 3.71 -16.07 3.83
CA VAL A 254 2.61 -15.14 3.55
C VAL A 254 1.59 -15.14 4.68
N LEU A 255 1.24 -16.32 5.23
CA LEU A 255 0.36 -16.42 6.40
C LEU A 255 0.97 -15.74 7.64
N LEU A 256 2.25 -15.98 7.91
CA LEU A 256 2.95 -15.35 9.04
C LEU A 256 2.98 -13.82 8.89
N TRP A 257 3.16 -13.32 7.66
CA TRP A 257 3.07 -11.89 7.40
C TRP A 257 1.66 -11.35 7.66
N GLY A 258 0.62 -12.03 7.21
CA GLY A 258 -0.78 -11.66 7.52
C GLY A 258 -1.05 -11.62 9.03
N ILE A 259 -0.53 -12.60 9.79
CA ILE A 259 -0.63 -12.61 11.26
C ILE A 259 0.14 -11.43 11.86
N ALA A 260 1.35 -11.13 11.37
CA ALA A 260 2.14 -10.00 11.86
C ALA A 260 1.41 -8.65 11.64
N LEU A 261 0.80 -8.45 10.48
CA LEU A 261 -0.03 -7.27 10.21
C LEU A 261 -1.25 -7.21 11.13
N GLY A 262 -1.90 -8.34 11.40
CA GLY A 262 -3.01 -8.41 12.37
C GLY A 262 -2.58 -8.03 13.78
N VAL A 263 -1.38 -8.44 14.21
CA VAL A 263 -0.81 -8.03 15.50
C VAL A 263 -0.50 -6.53 15.51
N ILE A 264 0.09 -5.99 14.44
CA ILE A 264 0.34 -4.53 14.31
C ILE A 264 -0.98 -3.77 14.41
N PHE A 265 -2.03 -4.23 13.73
CA PHE A 265 -3.35 -3.60 13.80
C PHE A 265 -3.94 -3.65 15.21
N THR A 266 -3.86 -4.79 15.91
CA THR A 266 -4.36 -4.88 17.30
C THR A 266 -3.59 -4.03 18.29
N LEU A 267 -2.31 -3.74 18.00
CA LEU A 267 -1.48 -2.84 18.79
C LEU A 267 -1.54 -1.38 18.32
N SER A 268 -2.31 -1.07 17.29
CA SER A 268 -2.34 0.27 16.67
C SER A 268 -2.66 1.39 17.67
N THR A 269 -3.64 1.18 18.56
CA THR A 269 -3.99 2.14 19.62
C THR A 269 -2.82 2.38 20.58
N THR A 270 -2.13 1.32 21.00
CA THR A 270 -0.96 1.41 21.88
C THR A 270 0.19 2.14 21.19
N ILE A 271 0.42 1.84 19.90
CA ILE A 271 1.45 2.50 19.09
C ILE A 271 1.10 3.98 18.92
N THR A 272 -0.16 4.30 18.62
CA THR A 272 -0.65 5.67 18.49
C THR A 272 -0.40 6.46 19.79
N GLU A 273 -0.82 5.94 20.92
CA GLU A 273 -0.62 6.62 22.22
C GLU A 273 0.86 6.75 22.58
N PHE A 274 1.69 5.75 22.25
CA PHE A 274 3.13 5.84 22.42
C PHE A 274 3.77 6.93 21.56
N ILE A 275 3.38 7.06 20.29
CA ILE A 275 3.88 8.12 19.39
C ILE A 275 3.46 9.47 19.92
N ILE A 276 2.18 9.64 20.24
CA ILE A 276 1.61 10.91 20.70
C ILE A 276 2.23 11.36 22.02
N SER A 277 2.45 10.46 22.98
CA SER A 277 3.02 10.79 24.28
C SER A 277 4.48 11.24 24.23
N ASN A 278 5.20 10.94 23.15
CA ASN A 278 6.61 11.31 22.97
C ASN A 278 6.83 12.56 22.12
N ILE A 279 5.76 13.15 21.56
CA ILE A 279 5.84 14.35 20.73
C ILE A 279 5.10 15.48 21.47
N PRO A 280 5.80 16.58 21.82
CA PRO A 280 5.14 17.73 22.42
C PRO A 280 4.25 18.41 21.36
N MET A 281 2.95 18.25 21.49
CA MET A 281 1.94 18.82 20.58
C MET A 281 0.88 19.57 21.38
N ALA A 282 0.26 20.59 20.75
CA ALA A 282 -0.93 21.24 21.26
C ALA A 282 -2.11 20.24 21.34
N PRO A 283 -3.06 20.41 22.27
CA PRO A 283 -4.19 19.48 22.43
C PRO A 283 -5.00 19.24 21.16
N THR A 284 -5.22 20.27 20.35
CA THR A 284 -5.91 20.19 19.05
C THR A 284 -5.13 19.34 18.05
N MET A 285 -3.80 19.52 17.98
CA MET A 285 -2.92 18.71 17.13
C MET A 285 -2.87 17.24 17.57
N LEU A 286 -3.10 16.94 18.84
CA LEU A 286 -3.20 15.55 19.32
C LEU A 286 -4.41 14.83 18.71
N THR A 287 -5.54 15.53 18.56
CA THR A 287 -6.74 14.98 17.94
C THR A 287 -6.49 14.69 16.46
N VAL A 288 -5.89 15.63 15.73
CA VAL A 288 -5.48 15.44 14.33
C VAL A 288 -4.52 14.28 14.19
N ALA A 289 -3.48 14.23 15.03
CA ALA A 289 -2.50 13.15 15.00
C ALA A 289 -3.14 11.76 15.25
N ARG A 290 -4.10 11.66 16.17
CA ARG A 290 -4.87 10.42 16.40
C ARG A 290 -5.68 10.03 15.18
N THR A 291 -6.36 10.99 14.56
CA THR A 291 -7.17 10.75 13.36
C THR A 291 -6.30 10.30 12.20
N VAL A 292 -5.19 10.99 11.94
CA VAL A 292 -4.21 10.64 10.88
C VAL A 292 -3.67 9.22 11.11
N LEU A 293 -3.20 8.93 12.32
CA LEU A 293 -2.69 7.58 12.64
C LEU A 293 -3.78 6.52 12.52
N GLY A 294 -5.02 6.82 12.92
CA GLY A 294 -6.17 5.93 12.74
C GLY A 294 -6.39 5.59 11.27
N VAL A 295 -6.40 6.58 10.39
CA VAL A 295 -6.54 6.40 8.93
C VAL A 295 -5.38 5.59 8.35
N ILE A 296 -4.14 5.79 8.84
CA ILE A 296 -2.97 5.01 8.40
C ILE A 296 -3.08 3.54 8.81
N PHE A 297 -3.64 3.25 9.99
CA PHE A 297 -3.76 1.87 10.49
C PHE A 297 -4.95 1.10 9.89
N GLU A 298 -6.00 1.77 9.44
CA GLU A 298 -7.20 1.14 8.89
C GLU A 298 -6.93 0.16 7.74
N PRO A 299 -6.15 0.49 6.68
CA PRO A 299 -5.87 -0.42 5.58
C PRO A 299 -4.98 -1.61 5.98
N ILE A 300 -4.31 -1.57 7.14
CA ILE A 300 -3.49 -2.67 7.64
C ILE A 300 -4.34 -3.89 7.93
N LEU A 301 -5.56 -3.73 8.47
CA LEU A 301 -6.49 -4.83 8.71
C LEU A 301 -6.86 -5.54 7.42
N LEU A 302 -7.19 -4.78 6.37
CA LEU A 302 -7.51 -5.35 5.07
C LEU A 302 -6.32 -6.10 4.48
N ALA A 303 -5.12 -5.53 4.55
CA ALA A 303 -3.89 -6.18 4.11
C ALA A 303 -3.61 -7.46 4.90
N ALA A 304 -3.85 -7.48 6.22
CA ALA A 304 -3.71 -8.65 7.07
C ALA A 304 -4.67 -9.79 6.65
N ILE A 305 -5.94 -9.45 6.39
CA ILE A 305 -6.97 -10.41 5.95
C ILE A 305 -6.59 -10.98 4.57
N ILE A 306 -6.17 -10.14 3.62
CA ILE A 306 -5.79 -10.57 2.27
C ILE A 306 -4.57 -11.50 2.33
N ALA A 307 -3.49 -11.08 3.01
CA ALA A 307 -2.27 -11.89 3.13
C ALA A 307 -2.54 -13.20 3.88
N GLY A 308 -3.27 -13.14 4.99
CA GLY A 308 -3.66 -14.32 5.76
C GLY A 308 -4.48 -15.31 4.95
N SER A 309 -5.46 -14.82 4.18
CA SER A 309 -6.30 -15.64 3.31
C SER A 309 -5.49 -16.31 2.19
N ILE A 310 -4.61 -15.58 1.50
CA ILE A 310 -3.75 -16.13 0.46
C ILE A 310 -2.83 -17.21 1.04
N GLY A 311 -2.21 -16.95 2.18
CA GLY A 311 -1.35 -17.91 2.86
C GLY A 311 -2.10 -19.19 3.24
N LEU A 312 -3.32 -19.06 3.78
CA LEU A 312 -4.18 -20.17 4.15
C LEU A 312 -4.59 -20.99 2.92
N VAL A 313 -4.99 -20.35 1.83
CA VAL A 313 -5.34 -21.01 0.55
C VAL A 313 -4.16 -21.84 0.04
N PHE A 314 -2.95 -21.32 0.10
CA PHE A 314 -1.75 -22.06 -0.32
C PHE A 314 -1.52 -23.31 0.55
N ILE A 315 -1.71 -23.21 1.86
CA ILE A 315 -1.58 -24.35 2.78
C ILE A 315 -2.65 -25.40 2.48
N VAL A 316 -3.90 -24.98 2.26
CA VAL A 316 -5.00 -25.91 1.90
C VAL A 316 -4.70 -26.60 0.57
N LEU A 317 -4.26 -25.87 -0.45
CA LEU A 317 -3.85 -26.44 -1.75
C LEU A 317 -2.73 -27.48 -1.58
N TYR A 318 -1.73 -27.19 -0.73
CA TYR A 318 -0.68 -28.18 -0.40
C TYR A 318 -1.29 -29.46 0.16
N ILE A 319 -2.18 -29.37 1.17
CA ILE A 319 -2.79 -30.54 1.81
C ILE A 319 -3.60 -31.36 0.80
N VAL A 320 -4.44 -30.69 0.00
CA VAL A 320 -5.28 -31.35 -1.02
C VAL A 320 -4.40 -32.06 -2.05
N LEU A 321 -3.41 -31.37 -2.61
CA LEU A 321 -2.51 -31.96 -3.60
C LEU A 321 -1.70 -33.13 -3.02
N ALA A 322 -1.22 -33.00 -1.79
CA ALA A 322 -0.49 -34.07 -1.12
C ALA A 322 -1.35 -35.34 -0.93
N ILE A 323 -2.65 -35.19 -0.58
CA ILE A 323 -3.60 -36.30 -0.45
C ILE A 323 -3.89 -36.94 -1.81
N VAL A 324 -4.19 -36.13 -2.84
CA VAL A 324 -4.48 -36.62 -4.19
C VAL A 324 -3.30 -37.37 -4.79
N MET A 325 -2.09 -36.82 -4.67
CA MET A 325 -0.89 -37.45 -5.16
C MET A 325 -0.57 -38.75 -4.41
N LYS A 326 -0.80 -38.80 -3.09
CA LYS A 326 -0.65 -40.04 -2.30
C LYS A 326 -1.59 -41.16 -2.79
N LYS A 327 -2.85 -40.83 -3.07
CA LYS A 327 -3.84 -41.79 -3.64
C LYS A 327 -3.42 -42.26 -5.02
N LYS A 328 -2.92 -41.39 -5.91
CA LYS A 328 -2.45 -41.74 -7.24
C LYS A 328 -1.28 -42.72 -7.20
N TYR A 329 -0.32 -42.48 -6.30
CA TYR A 329 0.82 -43.40 -6.12
C TYR A 329 0.45 -44.72 -5.45
N ALA A 330 -0.59 -44.76 -4.61
CA ALA A 330 -1.09 -46.00 -4.02
C ALA A 330 -1.85 -46.90 -5.05
N ARG A 331 -2.51 -46.28 -6.05
CA ARG A 331 -3.21 -47.03 -7.13
C ARG A 331 -2.27 -47.53 -8.26
N ALA A 332 -1.06 -46.97 -8.34
CA ALA A 332 -0.06 -47.33 -9.35
C ALA A 332 0.94 -48.41 -8.85
N ARG A 333 0.72 -48.92 -7.66
CA ARG A 333 1.40 -50.11 -7.08
C ARG A 333 0.47 -51.32 -7.08
#